data_aad03dfcd49eaae1b3892874ef53a262
#
_entry.id   aad03dfcd49eaae1b3892874ef53a262
#
_cell.length_a   1.000
_cell.length_b   1.000
_cell.length_c   1.000
_cell.angle_alpha   90.00
_cell.angle_beta   90.00
_cell.angle_gamma   90.00
#
_symmetry.space_group_name_H-M   'P 1'
#
loop_
_entity.id
_entity.type
_entity.pdbx_description
1 polymer ?
#
loop_
_entity_poly.entity_id
_entity_poly.type
_entity_poly.pdbx_seq_one_letter_code
_entity_poly.pdbx_strand_id
1 'polypeptide(L)'
;MAVMKASEFVAKLKAVAQNYKTLYVMGCFGAPLTGGNVSRYCNNHEYNKQAARTQMIKAAANQNPPVFGFDCVCLIKGILWGWNGDASKTYGGASYAVNGVPDIGADTMITKCKGISTNFSNVEVGEALWCSGHIGVYIGGGLAVECSLAFDNDVQITAVKNMGTKSGYNARTWTKHGKLPYIEYDNAAPVQPDEPDTGADAGGTIKAGSVVRVKQGAKTYTGGGLASFVYSRDHAVSELNGDRAVITYGGVTVAAVRVSDLTLVKE
;
A
#
# COMPACT_ATOMS: atom_id res chain seq x y z
N MET A 1 -24.34 -1.93 -11.58
CA MET A 1 -23.64 -2.23 -10.31
C MET A 1 -23.49 -0.91 -9.56
N ALA A 2 -23.52 -0.93 -8.23
CA ALA A 2 -23.25 0.27 -7.45
C ALA A 2 -21.81 0.74 -7.72
N VAL A 3 -21.63 2.05 -7.89
CA VAL A 3 -20.31 2.67 -8.06
C VAL A 3 -19.59 2.58 -6.71
N MET A 4 -18.30 2.21 -6.72
CA MET A 4 -17.50 2.13 -5.49
C MET A 4 -17.37 3.51 -4.86
N LYS A 5 -17.56 3.62 -3.55
CA LYS A 5 -17.36 4.87 -2.82
C LYS A 5 -15.87 5.18 -2.65
N ALA A 6 -15.52 6.48 -2.55
CA ALA A 6 -14.15 6.91 -2.35
C ALA A 6 -13.57 6.35 -1.03
N SER A 7 -14.37 6.31 0.03
CA SER A 7 -14.00 5.70 1.31
C SER A 7 -13.64 4.21 1.18
N GLU A 8 -14.44 3.44 0.46
CA GLU A 8 -14.17 2.02 0.20
C GLU A 8 -12.94 1.82 -0.68
N PHE A 9 -12.80 2.63 -1.73
CA PHE A 9 -11.65 2.60 -2.63
C PHE A 9 -10.33 2.84 -1.87
N VAL A 10 -10.29 3.88 -1.06
CA VAL A 10 -9.13 4.22 -0.23
C VAL A 10 -8.84 3.14 0.81
N ALA A 11 -9.86 2.57 1.44
CA ALA A 11 -9.68 1.46 2.39
C ALA A 11 -9.03 0.23 1.71
N LYS A 12 -9.46 -0.11 0.49
CA LYS A 12 -8.86 -1.20 -0.30
C LYS A 12 -7.41 -0.90 -0.68
N LEU A 13 -7.09 0.31 -1.12
CA LEU A 13 -5.71 0.71 -1.44
C LEU A 13 -4.79 0.63 -0.22
N LYS A 14 -5.25 1.14 0.93
CA LYS A 14 -4.51 1.02 2.21
C LYS A 14 -4.29 -0.46 2.58
N ALA A 15 -5.32 -1.28 2.45
CA ALA A 15 -5.21 -2.72 2.72
C ALA A 15 -4.15 -3.40 1.82
N VAL A 16 -4.05 -3.01 0.53
CA VAL A 16 -2.98 -3.53 -0.34
C VAL A 16 -1.61 -3.16 0.21
N ALA A 17 -1.39 -1.89 0.53
CA ALA A 17 -0.10 -1.41 1.02
C ALA A 17 0.29 -2.00 2.38
N GLN A 18 -0.69 -2.31 3.24
CA GLN A 18 -0.46 -2.74 4.62
C GLN A 18 -0.44 -4.26 4.81
N ASN A 19 -1.28 -4.99 4.04
CA ASN A 19 -1.58 -6.39 4.34
C ASN A 19 -1.04 -7.38 3.29
N TYR A 20 -0.54 -6.90 2.15
CA TYR A 20 -0.07 -7.77 1.08
C TYR A 20 1.40 -7.54 0.75
N LYS A 21 2.10 -8.61 0.40
CA LYS A 21 3.39 -8.48 -0.27
C LYS A 21 3.16 -8.10 -1.72
N THR A 22 3.79 -7.04 -2.16
CA THR A 22 3.64 -6.54 -3.53
C THR A 22 4.99 -6.29 -4.18
N LEU A 23 5.01 -6.21 -5.50
CA LEU A 23 6.17 -5.85 -6.31
C LEU A 23 5.71 -4.97 -7.46
N TYR A 24 6.48 -3.95 -7.79
CA TYR A 24 6.24 -3.19 -9.01
C TYR A 24 6.50 -4.05 -10.25
N VAL A 25 5.47 -4.26 -11.05
CA VAL A 25 5.52 -5.05 -12.30
C VAL A 25 4.72 -4.33 -13.37
N MET A 26 5.38 -3.85 -14.42
CA MET A 26 4.75 -3.08 -15.48
C MET A 26 3.63 -3.87 -16.17
N GLY A 27 2.43 -3.26 -16.30
CA GLY A 27 1.24 -3.85 -16.90
C GLY A 27 0.54 -4.90 -16.04
N CYS A 28 0.93 -5.05 -14.77
CA CYS A 28 0.30 -6.00 -13.86
C CYS A 28 -0.71 -5.27 -12.96
N PHE A 29 -1.94 -5.82 -12.87
CA PHE A 29 -3.05 -5.25 -12.11
C PHE A 29 -3.53 -6.16 -10.96
N GLY A 30 -2.57 -6.76 -10.25
CA GLY A 30 -2.83 -7.54 -9.04
C GLY A 30 -2.75 -9.04 -9.24
N ALA A 31 -2.06 -9.53 -10.27
CA ALA A 31 -1.82 -10.95 -10.42
C ALA A 31 -0.86 -11.46 -9.34
N PRO A 32 -1.12 -12.63 -8.74
CA PRO A 32 -0.12 -13.30 -7.93
C PRO A 32 1.05 -13.73 -8.81
N LEU A 33 2.27 -13.43 -8.39
CA LEU A 33 3.50 -13.75 -9.12
C LEU A 33 3.89 -15.21 -8.90
N THR A 34 2.99 -16.12 -9.28
CA THR A 34 3.14 -17.58 -9.14
C THR A 34 2.79 -18.28 -10.43
N GLY A 35 3.25 -19.52 -10.62
CA GLY A 35 2.90 -20.36 -11.76
C GLY A 35 3.11 -19.66 -13.11
N GLY A 36 2.11 -19.73 -13.99
CA GLY A 36 2.16 -19.14 -15.33
C GLY A 36 2.29 -17.63 -15.37
N ASN A 37 1.90 -16.91 -14.29
CA ASN A 37 2.03 -15.46 -14.21
C ASN A 37 3.51 -15.02 -14.18
N VAL A 38 4.41 -15.81 -13.62
CA VAL A 38 5.86 -15.50 -13.63
C VAL A 38 6.35 -15.36 -15.07
N SER A 39 6.10 -16.38 -15.91
CA SER A 39 6.51 -16.33 -17.31
C SER A 39 5.81 -15.20 -18.08
N ARG A 40 4.52 -15.01 -17.86
CA ARG A 40 3.74 -13.93 -18.48
C ARG A 40 4.37 -12.57 -18.21
N TYR A 41 4.58 -12.22 -16.94
CA TYR A 41 5.06 -10.89 -16.57
C TYR A 41 6.56 -10.68 -16.78
N CYS A 42 7.37 -11.73 -16.84
CA CYS A 42 8.74 -11.62 -17.35
C CYS A 42 8.80 -11.26 -18.84
N ASN A 43 7.73 -11.46 -19.62
CA ASN A 43 7.74 -11.33 -21.09
C ASN A 43 6.76 -10.30 -21.66
N ASN A 44 5.81 -9.77 -20.86
CA ASN A 44 4.73 -8.92 -21.35
C ASN A 44 5.13 -7.48 -21.70
N HIS A 45 6.27 -6.99 -21.19
CA HIS A 45 6.69 -5.60 -21.35
C HIS A 45 8.22 -5.50 -21.37
N GLU A 46 8.77 -4.62 -22.22
CA GLU A 46 10.24 -4.47 -22.35
C GLU A 46 10.93 -4.12 -21.02
N TYR A 47 10.26 -3.32 -20.19
CA TYR A 47 10.77 -3.02 -18.85
C TYR A 47 10.92 -4.28 -17.98
N ASN A 48 9.95 -5.19 -18.02
CA ASN A 48 9.97 -6.41 -17.20
C ASN A 48 10.97 -7.45 -17.74
N LYS A 49 11.35 -7.37 -19.03
CA LYS A 49 12.35 -8.24 -19.67
C LYS A 49 13.79 -7.92 -19.22
N GLN A 50 14.00 -6.76 -18.63
CA GLN A 50 15.33 -6.42 -18.09
C GLN A 50 15.77 -7.46 -17.06
N ALA A 51 17.04 -7.87 -17.10
CA ALA A 51 17.56 -8.98 -16.28
C ALA A 51 17.26 -8.82 -14.79
N ALA A 52 17.46 -7.62 -14.23
CA ALA A 52 17.18 -7.34 -12.82
C ALA A 52 15.67 -7.47 -12.50
N ARG A 53 14.77 -6.99 -13.37
CA ARG A 53 13.32 -7.09 -13.19
C ARG A 53 12.83 -8.53 -13.27
N THR A 54 13.29 -9.25 -14.29
CA THR A 54 13.00 -10.68 -14.46
C THR A 54 13.46 -11.49 -13.22
N GLN A 55 14.64 -11.18 -12.67
CA GLN A 55 15.13 -11.83 -11.46
C GLN A 55 14.22 -11.55 -10.24
N MET A 56 13.78 -10.30 -10.06
CA MET A 56 12.85 -9.94 -8.97
C MET A 56 11.50 -10.66 -9.09
N ILE A 57 10.92 -10.70 -10.31
CA ILE A 57 9.66 -11.41 -10.56
C ILE A 57 9.81 -12.91 -10.27
N LYS A 58 10.90 -13.53 -10.69
CA LYS A 58 11.18 -14.95 -10.40
C LYS A 58 11.41 -15.21 -8.92
N ALA A 59 12.10 -14.30 -8.22
CA ALA A 59 12.32 -14.42 -6.78
C ALA A 59 11.01 -14.30 -5.98
N ALA A 60 10.08 -13.45 -6.44
CA ALA A 60 8.77 -13.30 -5.84
C ALA A 60 7.95 -14.59 -5.87
N ALA A 61 8.14 -15.44 -6.89
CA ALA A 61 7.41 -16.71 -7.04
C ALA A 61 7.65 -17.73 -5.91
N ASN A 62 8.75 -17.60 -5.20
CA ASN A 62 9.15 -18.52 -4.12
C ASN A 62 8.72 -18.01 -2.74
N GLN A 63 7.98 -16.88 -2.67
CA GLN A 63 7.56 -16.30 -1.41
C GLN A 63 6.23 -16.85 -0.91
N ASN A 64 6.12 -17.01 0.40
CA ASN A 64 4.89 -17.32 1.10
C ASN A 64 4.72 -16.31 2.26
N PRO A 65 3.59 -15.54 2.36
CA PRO A 65 2.46 -15.51 1.42
C PRO A 65 2.88 -15.00 0.02
N PRO A 66 2.05 -15.28 -1.03
CA PRO A 66 2.31 -14.87 -2.40
C PRO A 66 2.50 -13.37 -2.55
N VAL A 67 3.37 -12.98 -3.49
CA VAL A 67 3.57 -11.58 -3.88
C VAL A 67 2.64 -11.23 -5.03
N PHE A 68 1.96 -10.09 -4.95
CA PHE A 68 1.10 -9.58 -6.02
C PHE A 68 1.82 -8.49 -6.81
N GLY A 69 1.74 -8.56 -8.15
CA GLY A 69 2.33 -7.56 -9.04
C GLY A 69 1.37 -6.40 -9.30
N PHE A 70 1.87 -5.18 -9.26
CA PHE A 70 1.15 -3.98 -9.71
C PHE A 70 2.10 -3.01 -10.40
N ASP A 71 1.60 -2.16 -11.29
CA ASP A 71 2.23 -0.87 -11.60
C ASP A 71 1.38 0.28 -11.03
N CYS A 72 1.83 1.52 -11.25
CA CYS A 72 1.19 2.68 -10.63
C CYS A 72 -0.29 2.84 -11.01
N VAL A 73 -0.63 2.81 -12.29
CA VAL A 73 -2.01 2.96 -12.74
C VAL A 73 -2.79 1.65 -12.67
N CYS A 74 -2.11 0.53 -12.78
CA CYS A 74 -2.71 -0.79 -12.66
C CYS A 74 -3.13 -1.12 -11.22
N LEU A 75 -2.55 -0.50 -10.20
CA LEU A 75 -3.06 -0.55 -8.84
C LEU A 75 -4.48 0.04 -8.76
N ILE A 76 -4.67 1.25 -9.30
CA ILE A 76 -5.99 1.91 -9.35
C ILE A 76 -6.98 1.04 -10.14
N LYS A 77 -6.61 0.63 -11.35
CA LYS A 77 -7.46 -0.20 -12.22
C LYS A 77 -7.79 -1.53 -11.58
N GLY A 78 -6.81 -2.22 -11.02
CA GLY A 78 -7.01 -3.53 -10.39
C GLY A 78 -8.05 -3.49 -9.28
N ILE A 79 -8.00 -2.52 -8.38
CA ILE A 79 -9.00 -2.32 -7.33
C ILE A 79 -10.39 -2.05 -7.93
N LEU A 80 -10.48 -1.14 -8.90
CA LEU A 80 -11.74 -0.80 -9.56
C LEU A 80 -12.29 -1.93 -10.43
N TRP A 81 -11.44 -2.83 -10.90
CA TRP A 81 -11.80 -4.07 -11.61
C TRP A 81 -12.13 -5.24 -10.67
N GLY A 82 -12.20 -5.00 -9.35
CA GLY A 82 -12.66 -5.96 -8.36
C GLY A 82 -11.57 -6.83 -7.74
N TRP A 83 -10.30 -6.42 -7.80
CA TRP A 83 -9.22 -7.12 -7.10
C TRP A 83 -9.53 -7.28 -5.60
N ASN A 84 -9.31 -8.47 -5.08
CA ASN A 84 -9.60 -8.82 -3.70
C ASN A 84 -8.51 -9.67 -3.01
N GLY A 85 -7.35 -9.83 -3.65
CA GLY A 85 -6.21 -10.57 -3.08
C GLY A 85 -6.33 -12.09 -3.17
N ASP A 86 -7.24 -12.61 -3.97
CA ASP A 86 -7.39 -14.07 -4.15
C ASP A 86 -6.24 -14.64 -5.00
N ALA A 87 -5.24 -15.21 -4.33
CA ALA A 87 -4.08 -15.80 -4.98
C ALA A 87 -4.40 -17.05 -5.83
N SER A 88 -5.58 -17.63 -5.71
CA SER A 88 -6.04 -18.72 -6.56
C SER A 88 -6.50 -18.26 -7.94
N LYS A 89 -6.75 -16.96 -8.11
CA LYS A 89 -7.21 -16.35 -9.35
C LYS A 89 -6.07 -15.70 -10.11
N THR A 90 -6.10 -15.83 -11.43
CA THR A 90 -5.04 -15.33 -12.34
C THR A 90 -4.68 -13.86 -12.12
N TYR A 91 -5.66 -13.02 -11.77
CA TYR A 91 -5.50 -11.58 -11.58
C TYR A 91 -5.89 -11.14 -10.16
N GLY A 92 -5.74 -12.02 -9.16
CA GLY A 92 -6.06 -11.68 -7.78
C GLY A 92 -7.53 -11.35 -7.54
N GLY A 93 -8.45 -11.91 -8.36
CA GLY A 93 -9.89 -11.63 -8.33
C GLY A 93 -10.34 -10.51 -9.26
N ALA A 94 -9.44 -9.70 -9.82
CA ALA A 94 -9.81 -8.65 -10.77
C ALA A 94 -10.31 -9.24 -12.12
N SER A 95 -11.29 -8.56 -12.72
CA SER A 95 -11.78 -8.82 -14.08
C SER A 95 -11.43 -7.64 -14.98
N TYR A 96 -10.66 -7.89 -16.03
CA TYR A 96 -10.12 -6.87 -16.94
C TYR A 96 -11.20 -5.98 -17.55
N ALA A 97 -11.00 -4.66 -17.48
CA ALA A 97 -11.79 -3.61 -18.12
C ALA A 97 -13.30 -3.62 -17.78
N VAL A 98 -13.67 -4.07 -16.57
CA VAL A 98 -15.06 -4.00 -16.08
C VAL A 98 -15.37 -2.68 -15.38
N ASN A 99 -16.63 -2.48 -15.01
CA ASN A 99 -17.13 -1.34 -14.21
C ASN A 99 -16.93 0.02 -14.91
N GLY A 100 -16.83 0.03 -16.25
CA GLY A 100 -16.63 1.28 -17.02
C GLY A 100 -15.24 1.90 -16.86
N VAL A 101 -14.29 1.18 -16.26
CA VAL A 101 -12.91 1.65 -16.05
C VAL A 101 -12.03 1.17 -17.20
N PRO A 102 -11.58 2.08 -18.11
CA PRO A 102 -10.80 1.70 -19.27
C PRO A 102 -9.36 1.32 -18.90
N ASP A 103 -8.75 0.49 -19.73
CA ASP A 103 -7.31 0.20 -19.65
C ASP A 103 -6.50 1.33 -20.30
N ILE A 104 -6.11 2.31 -19.49
CA ILE A 104 -5.34 3.50 -19.91
C ILE A 104 -4.15 3.71 -18.98
N GLY A 105 -3.13 4.41 -19.50
CA GLY A 105 -1.93 4.76 -18.75
C GLY A 105 -2.14 5.94 -17.78
N ALA A 106 -1.15 6.18 -16.91
CA ALA A 106 -1.19 7.22 -15.87
C ALA A 106 -1.45 8.62 -16.44
N ASP A 107 -0.77 8.99 -17.53
CA ASP A 107 -0.89 10.30 -18.15
C ASP A 107 -2.27 10.51 -18.81
N THR A 108 -2.88 9.43 -19.30
CA THR A 108 -4.25 9.49 -19.82
C THR A 108 -5.26 9.47 -18.68
N MET A 109 -5.03 8.71 -17.61
CA MET A 109 -5.95 8.60 -16.47
C MET A 109 -6.20 9.97 -15.84
N ILE A 110 -5.15 10.77 -15.60
CA ILE A 110 -5.33 12.10 -15.01
C ILE A 110 -6.14 13.03 -15.92
N THR A 111 -6.05 12.91 -17.25
CA THR A 111 -6.86 13.75 -18.17
C THR A 111 -8.35 13.41 -18.13
N LYS A 112 -8.73 12.25 -17.63
CA LYS A 112 -10.14 11.84 -17.44
C LYS A 112 -10.71 12.31 -16.11
N CYS A 113 -9.86 12.74 -15.18
CA CYS A 113 -10.29 13.24 -13.88
C CYS A 113 -11.07 14.55 -14.00
N LYS A 114 -11.99 14.77 -13.04
CA LYS A 114 -12.73 16.01 -12.90
C LYS A 114 -12.04 16.94 -11.92
N GLY A 115 -12.21 18.26 -12.08
CA GLY A 115 -11.68 19.23 -11.13
C GLY A 115 -10.16 19.21 -11.01
N ILE A 116 -9.45 18.97 -12.11
CA ILE A 116 -7.97 18.90 -12.10
C ILE A 116 -7.41 20.23 -11.57
N SER A 117 -6.52 20.13 -10.58
CA SER A 117 -5.92 21.29 -9.90
C SER A 117 -4.44 21.02 -9.58
N THR A 118 -3.69 22.10 -9.42
CA THR A 118 -2.32 22.13 -8.89
C THR A 118 -2.27 22.62 -7.44
N ASN A 119 -3.41 23.00 -6.88
CA ASN A 119 -3.53 23.47 -5.50
C ASN A 119 -3.87 22.31 -4.55
N PHE A 120 -2.87 21.75 -3.92
CA PHE A 120 -3.01 20.60 -3.03
C PHE A 120 -3.72 20.90 -1.71
N SER A 121 -4.03 22.17 -1.38
CA SER A 121 -4.84 22.47 -0.19
C SER A 121 -6.29 22.00 -0.31
N ASN A 122 -6.76 21.74 -1.54
CA ASN A 122 -8.14 21.35 -1.84
C ASN A 122 -8.28 19.90 -2.28
N VAL A 123 -7.22 19.09 -2.16
CA VAL A 123 -7.27 17.69 -2.57
C VAL A 123 -8.22 16.91 -1.65
N GLU A 124 -9.13 16.13 -2.24
CA GLU A 124 -10.08 15.30 -1.53
C GLU A 124 -9.62 13.83 -1.49
N VAL A 125 -10.02 13.13 -0.44
CA VAL A 125 -9.72 11.69 -0.26
C VAL A 125 -10.28 10.89 -1.45
N GLY A 126 -9.45 10.05 -2.05
CA GLY A 126 -9.78 9.27 -3.24
C GLY A 126 -9.37 9.94 -4.57
N GLU A 127 -8.91 11.19 -4.56
CA GLU A 127 -8.41 11.82 -5.78
C GLU A 127 -7.11 11.20 -6.27
N ALA A 128 -6.99 11.10 -7.59
CA ALA A 128 -5.74 10.76 -8.23
C ALA A 128 -4.71 11.88 -8.03
N LEU A 129 -3.49 11.52 -7.70
CA LEU A 129 -2.31 12.38 -7.66
C LEU A 129 -1.41 12.00 -8.83
N TRP A 130 -0.93 12.98 -9.57
CA TRP A 130 -0.17 12.71 -10.79
C TRP A 130 1.12 13.55 -10.86
N CYS A 131 2.17 12.92 -11.34
CA CYS A 131 3.33 13.56 -11.95
C CYS A 131 3.68 12.80 -13.25
N SER A 132 4.51 13.37 -14.12
CA SER A 132 4.80 12.81 -15.46
C SER A 132 5.12 11.31 -15.39
N GLY A 133 4.34 10.50 -16.09
CA GLY A 133 4.49 9.05 -16.16
C GLY A 133 4.11 8.27 -14.91
N HIS A 134 3.55 8.93 -13.87
CA HIS A 134 3.23 8.25 -12.61
C HIS A 134 1.95 8.78 -11.96
N ILE A 135 1.26 7.89 -11.23
CA ILE A 135 -0.01 8.19 -10.57
C ILE A 135 -0.12 7.44 -9.23
N GLY A 136 -0.73 8.08 -8.26
CA GLY A 136 -1.13 7.51 -6.97
C GLY A 136 -2.49 8.01 -6.57
N VAL A 137 -2.93 7.75 -5.34
CA VAL A 137 -4.22 8.18 -4.81
C VAL A 137 -4.04 8.81 -3.45
N TYR A 138 -4.65 9.99 -3.26
CA TYR A 138 -4.67 10.67 -1.97
C TYR A 138 -5.57 9.92 -0.97
N ILE A 139 -5.04 9.65 0.21
CA ILE A 139 -5.74 8.86 1.25
C ILE A 139 -6.07 9.67 2.51
N GLY A 140 -5.84 10.99 2.47
CA GLY A 140 -6.04 11.87 3.62
C GLY A 140 -4.76 12.10 4.42
N GLY A 141 -4.79 13.05 5.36
CA GLY A 141 -3.70 13.34 6.29
C GLY A 141 -2.36 13.73 5.65
N GLY A 142 -2.35 14.18 4.38
CA GLY A 142 -1.13 14.47 3.63
C GLY A 142 -0.40 13.23 3.13
N LEU A 143 -1.10 12.09 3.00
CA LEU A 143 -0.54 10.82 2.53
C LEU A 143 -1.21 10.34 1.23
N ALA A 144 -0.49 9.51 0.50
CA ALA A 144 -0.93 8.83 -0.71
C ALA A 144 -0.59 7.35 -0.66
N VAL A 145 -1.36 6.53 -1.41
CA VAL A 145 -0.94 5.18 -1.79
C VAL A 145 -0.49 5.21 -3.24
N GLU A 146 0.65 4.64 -3.51
CA GLU A 146 1.21 4.48 -4.85
C GLU A 146 1.90 3.14 -5.01
N CYS A 147 1.96 2.60 -6.24
CA CYS A 147 2.87 1.53 -6.58
C CYS A 147 4.03 2.11 -7.37
N SER A 148 5.22 2.09 -6.84
CA SER A 148 6.35 2.84 -7.39
C SER A 148 7.65 2.05 -7.39
N LEU A 149 8.45 2.28 -8.42
CA LEU A 149 9.85 1.83 -8.49
C LEU A 149 10.76 2.58 -7.53
N ALA A 150 10.43 3.84 -7.25
CA ALA A 150 11.12 4.63 -6.25
C ALA A 150 10.79 4.07 -4.86
N PHE A 151 11.70 4.28 -3.94
CA PHE A 151 11.56 3.82 -2.57
C PHE A 151 11.57 2.28 -2.48
N ASP A 152 10.47 1.65 -2.03
CA ASP A 152 10.46 0.22 -1.70
C ASP A 152 10.12 -0.70 -2.90
N ASN A 153 9.89 -0.15 -4.10
CA ASN A 153 9.60 -0.90 -5.33
C ASN A 153 8.34 -1.77 -5.26
N ASP A 154 7.34 -1.30 -4.54
CA ASP A 154 6.08 -1.98 -4.27
C ASP A 154 4.90 -1.01 -4.16
N VAL A 155 3.76 -1.50 -3.64
CA VAL A 155 2.62 -0.67 -3.21
C VAL A 155 2.91 -0.17 -1.80
N GLN A 156 2.97 1.15 -1.65
CA GLN A 156 3.40 1.79 -0.42
C GLN A 156 2.60 3.05 -0.11
N ILE A 157 2.66 3.47 1.15
CA ILE A 157 2.14 4.77 1.58
C ILE A 157 3.29 5.77 1.59
N THR A 158 3.08 6.93 0.96
CA THR A 158 4.06 8.02 0.86
C THR A 158 3.45 9.33 1.31
N ALA A 159 4.28 10.27 1.79
CA ALA A 159 3.85 11.63 2.07
C ALA A 159 3.67 12.42 0.77
N VAL A 160 2.59 13.19 0.71
CA VAL A 160 2.36 14.20 -0.34
C VAL A 160 3.22 15.43 -0.01
N LYS A 161 4.43 15.51 -0.57
CA LYS A 161 5.41 16.56 -0.24
C LYS A 161 4.88 17.98 -0.46
N ASN A 162 3.92 18.14 -1.37
CA ASN A 162 3.20 19.40 -1.59
C ASN A 162 2.46 19.91 -0.34
N MET A 163 2.14 19.03 0.59
CA MET A 163 1.46 19.29 1.87
C MET A 163 2.41 19.19 3.07
N GLY A 164 3.69 18.92 2.83
CA GLY A 164 4.72 18.72 3.84
C GLY A 164 5.25 17.30 3.88
N THR A 165 6.23 17.08 4.75
CA THR A 165 6.79 15.75 5.01
C THR A 165 6.10 15.11 6.21
N LYS A 166 6.09 13.78 6.24
CA LYS A 166 5.58 13.00 7.37
C LYS A 166 6.70 12.08 7.86
N SER A 167 6.94 12.07 9.16
CA SER A 167 7.94 11.20 9.75
C SER A 167 7.62 9.73 9.43
N GLY A 168 8.64 8.96 9.05
CA GLY A 168 8.49 7.55 8.70
C GLY A 168 7.97 7.25 7.30
N TYR A 169 7.66 8.26 6.49
CA TYR A 169 7.21 8.08 5.11
C TYR A 169 8.18 8.70 4.12
N ASN A 170 8.47 7.97 3.05
CA ASN A 170 9.06 8.55 1.85
C ASN A 170 8.12 9.64 1.32
N ALA A 171 8.66 10.68 0.68
CA ALA A 171 7.87 11.82 0.23
C ALA A 171 7.98 12.03 -1.27
N ARG A 172 6.82 12.16 -1.94
CA ARG A 172 6.74 12.47 -3.37
C ARG A 172 6.13 13.85 -3.59
N THR A 173 6.73 14.61 -4.51
CA THR A 173 6.13 15.82 -5.06
C THR A 173 5.26 15.44 -6.24
N TRP A 174 4.00 15.86 -6.20
CA TRP A 174 3.04 15.65 -7.27
C TRP A 174 2.85 16.95 -8.07
N THR A 175 2.44 16.84 -9.33
CA THR A 175 2.26 18.00 -10.21
C THR A 175 0.82 18.50 -10.18
N LYS A 176 -0.14 17.60 -10.14
CA LYS A 176 -1.58 17.89 -10.10
C LYS A 176 -2.37 16.74 -9.52
N HIS A 177 -3.62 17.02 -9.18
CA HIS A 177 -4.58 16.03 -8.69
C HIS A 177 -5.93 16.21 -9.38
N GLY A 178 -6.85 15.26 -9.21
CA GLY A 178 -8.20 15.35 -9.74
C GLY A 178 -9.07 14.15 -9.40
N LYS A 179 -10.38 14.35 -9.43
CA LYS A 179 -11.39 13.35 -9.07
C LYS A 179 -11.51 12.28 -10.15
N LEU A 180 -11.23 11.01 -9.77
CA LEU A 180 -11.45 9.85 -10.64
C LEU A 180 -12.94 9.74 -10.99
N PRO A 181 -13.31 9.61 -12.29
CA PRO A 181 -14.73 9.55 -12.67
C PRO A 181 -15.38 8.20 -12.42
N TYR A 182 -14.66 7.24 -11.83
CA TYR A 182 -15.06 5.85 -11.65
C TYR A 182 -15.48 5.51 -10.22
N ILE A 183 -15.43 6.48 -9.32
CA ILE A 183 -15.84 6.35 -7.92
C ILE A 183 -16.82 7.45 -7.55
N GLU A 184 -17.62 7.20 -6.52
CA GLU A 184 -18.52 8.19 -5.92
C GLU A 184 -17.81 8.84 -4.72
N TYR A 185 -17.68 10.17 -4.74
CA TYR A 185 -17.10 10.92 -3.63
C TYR A 185 -18.15 11.12 -2.55
N ASP A 186 -17.99 10.43 -1.44
CA ASP A 186 -18.94 10.36 -0.33
C ASP A 186 -18.58 11.27 0.85
N ASN A 187 -17.81 12.35 0.59
CA ASN A 187 -17.28 13.25 1.62
C ASN A 187 -16.68 12.48 2.81
N ALA A 188 -16.06 11.34 2.52
CA ALA A 188 -15.32 10.62 3.52
C ALA A 188 -14.41 11.63 4.23
N ALA A 189 -14.66 11.84 5.51
CA ALA A 189 -13.70 12.55 6.35
C ALA A 189 -12.33 11.95 6.04
N PRO A 190 -11.26 12.77 5.92
CA PRO A 190 -9.93 12.24 5.73
C PRO A 190 -9.80 11.05 6.70
N VAL A 191 -9.70 9.83 6.16
CA VAL A 191 -9.31 8.72 7.00
C VAL A 191 -7.94 9.17 7.42
N GLN A 192 -7.87 9.76 8.61
CA GLN A 192 -6.56 10.05 9.19
C GLN A 192 -5.83 8.73 9.05
N PRO A 193 -4.67 8.68 8.39
CA PRO A 193 -3.76 7.60 8.66
C PRO A 193 -3.74 7.63 10.16
N ASP A 194 -3.91 6.48 10.81
CA ASP A 194 -3.65 6.43 12.23
C ASP A 194 -2.38 7.23 12.42
N GLU A 195 -2.52 8.50 12.86
CA GLU A 195 -1.35 9.25 13.30
C GLU A 195 -0.64 8.27 14.20
N PRO A 196 0.68 8.18 14.17
CA PRO A 196 1.34 7.43 15.22
C PRO A 196 0.74 7.99 16.49
N ASP A 197 -0.16 7.20 17.06
CA ASP A 197 -0.99 7.61 18.18
C ASP A 197 -0.06 8.19 19.24
N THR A 198 -0.08 9.51 19.38
CA THR A 198 0.52 10.19 20.50
C THR A 198 -0.45 9.96 21.66
N GLY A 199 -0.55 8.66 22.07
CA GLY A 199 -1.08 8.25 23.35
C GLY A 199 -2.50 8.71 23.65
N ALA A 200 -3.49 8.01 23.10
CA ALA A 200 -4.69 7.68 23.85
C ALA A 200 -4.60 6.17 24.14
N ASP A 201 -4.21 5.84 25.34
CA ASP A 201 -4.24 4.51 25.91
C ASP A 201 -5.64 3.90 25.67
N ALA A 202 -5.76 3.01 24.69
CA ALA A 202 -6.78 1.98 24.77
C ALA A 202 -6.34 1.13 25.97
N GLY A 203 -6.98 1.29 27.11
CA GLY A 203 -6.59 0.76 28.42
C GLY A 203 -6.53 -0.76 28.53
N GLY A 204 -5.95 -1.42 27.53
CA GLY A 204 -5.66 -2.84 27.46
C GLY A 204 -4.18 -3.12 27.70
N THR A 205 -3.85 -4.20 28.37
CA THR A 205 -2.48 -4.63 28.62
C THR A 205 -2.01 -5.46 27.43
N ILE A 206 -0.86 -5.09 26.82
CA ILE A 206 -0.23 -5.91 25.77
C ILE A 206 0.13 -7.28 26.36
N LYS A 207 -0.31 -8.36 25.71
CA LYS A 207 -0.09 -9.76 26.08
C LYS A 207 0.25 -10.59 24.84
N ALA A 208 0.67 -11.82 25.04
CA ALA A 208 0.80 -12.76 23.93
C ALA A 208 -0.56 -12.92 23.23
N GLY A 209 -0.57 -12.85 21.92
CA GLY A 209 -1.78 -12.82 21.08
C GLY A 209 -2.27 -11.43 20.72
N SER A 210 -1.89 -10.37 21.44
CA SER A 210 -2.24 -8.99 21.08
C SER A 210 -1.70 -8.62 19.70
N VAL A 211 -2.46 -7.82 18.98
CA VAL A 211 -2.00 -7.16 17.76
C VAL A 211 -1.48 -5.77 18.11
N VAL A 212 -0.27 -5.47 17.70
CA VAL A 212 0.45 -4.25 18.07
C VAL A 212 1.08 -3.58 16.86
N ARG A 213 1.31 -2.28 16.94
CA ARG A 213 2.10 -1.50 15.99
C ARG A 213 3.38 -1.01 16.65
N VAL A 214 4.49 -1.08 15.92
CA VAL A 214 5.79 -0.60 16.41
C VAL A 214 5.87 0.91 16.18
N LYS A 215 6.20 1.65 17.24
CA LYS A 215 6.37 3.10 17.18
C LYS A 215 7.55 3.47 16.28
N GLN A 216 7.40 4.55 15.53
CA GLN A 216 8.47 5.07 14.68
C GLN A 216 9.74 5.39 15.50
N GLY A 217 10.90 4.99 14.95
CA GLY A 217 12.18 5.17 15.61
C GLY A 217 12.52 4.12 16.68
N ALA A 218 11.60 3.18 16.96
CA ALA A 218 11.90 2.03 17.81
C ALA A 218 13.08 1.22 17.26
N LYS A 219 13.75 0.53 18.15
CA LYS A 219 14.87 -0.35 17.82
C LYS A 219 14.54 -1.79 18.22
N THR A 220 15.32 -2.73 17.71
CA THR A 220 15.27 -4.09 18.26
C THR A 220 15.60 -4.03 19.75
N TYR A 221 15.18 -5.02 20.51
CA TYR A 221 15.43 -5.10 21.96
C TYR A 221 16.93 -4.97 22.32
N THR A 222 17.81 -5.37 21.40
CA THR A 222 19.28 -5.27 21.53
C THR A 222 19.86 -3.98 20.94
N GLY A 223 19.01 -3.02 20.49
CA GLY A 223 19.41 -1.70 20.00
C GLY A 223 19.71 -1.60 18.50
N GLY A 224 19.53 -2.67 17.73
CA GLY A 224 19.67 -2.67 16.27
C GLY A 224 18.52 -1.96 15.55
N GLY A 225 18.74 -1.54 14.30
CA GLY A 225 17.70 -0.96 13.46
C GLY A 225 16.64 -1.99 13.06
N LEU A 226 15.41 -1.50 12.84
CA LEU A 226 14.31 -2.29 12.28
C LEU A 226 14.12 -1.92 10.80
N ALA A 227 13.73 -2.89 9.98
CA ALA A 227 13.38 -2.63 8.59
C ALA A 227 12.13 -1.75 8.50
N SER A 228 12.02 -0.92 7.44
CA SER A 228 10.95 0.08 7.29
C SER A 228 9.53 -0.50 7.38
N PHE A 229 9.33 -1.71 6.84
CA PHE A 229 8.02 -2.38 6.88
C PHE A 229 7.53 -2.70 8.31
N VAL A 230 8.43 -2.79 9.28
CA VAL A 230 8.07 -3.11 10.67
C VAL A 230 7.26 -1.98 11.30
N TYR A 231 7.54 -0.74 10.91
CA TYR A 231 6.83 0.43 11.43
C TYR A 231 5.47 0.67 10.77
N SER A 232 5.28 0.14 9.55
CA SER A 232 4.08 0.39 8.74
C SER A 232 3.02 -0.71 8.83
N ARG A 233 3.28 -1.79 9.58
CA ARG A 233 2.41 -2.97 9.66
C ARG A 233 2.03 -3.30 11.09
N ASP A 234 0.87 -3.93 11.26
CA ASP A 234 0.47 -4.53 12.52
C ASP A 234 1.14 -5.90 12.69
N HIS A 235 1.55 -6.18 13.90
CA HIS A 235 2.25 -7.40 14.27
C HIS A 235 1.52 -8.13 15.40
N ALA A 236 1.50 -9.46 15.36
CA ALA A 236 1.06 -10.22 16.51
C ALA A 236 2.21 -10.36 17.52
N VAL A 237 1.92 -10.24 18.81
CA VAL A 237 2.86 -10.56 19.89
C VAL A 237 2.84 -12.05 20.08
N SER A 238 3.92 -12.75 19.73
CA SER A 238 4.03 -14.19 19.92
C SER A 238 4.55 -14.57 21.30
N GLU A 239 5.36 -13.70 21.91
CA GLU A 239 5.96 -13.92 23.22
C GLU A 239 6.11 -12.60 23.95
N LEU A 240 5.81 -12.57 25.23
CA LEU A 240 6.04 -11.42 26.12
C LEU A 240 6.80 -11.90 27.35
N ASN A 241 7.94 -11.28 27.61
CA ASN A 241 8.76 -11.56 28.81
C ASN A 241 9.27 -10.25 29.41
N GLY A 242 8.62 -9.78 30.49
CA GLY A 242 8.84 -8.47 31.08
C GLY A 242 8.55 -7.35 30.08
N ASP A 243 9.56 -6.53 29.78
CA ASP A 243 9.48 -5.44 28.79
C ASP A 243 9.85 -5.87 27.36
N ARG A 244 10.15 -7.15 27.13
CA ARG A 244 10.53 -7.71 25.85
C ARG A 244 9.34 -8.38 25.19
N ALA A 245 8.93 -7.90 24.02
CA ALA A 245 7.92 -8.51 23.17
C ALA A 245 8.57 -9.08 21.89
N VAL A 246 8.27 -10.32 21.55
CA VAL A 246 8.58 -10.89 20.23
C VAL A 246 7.39 -10.66 19.33
N ILE A 247 7.62 -9.97 18.23
CA ILE A 247 6.58 -9.63 17.26
C ILE A 247 6.73 -10.49 16.00
N THR A 248 5.58 -10.90 15.45
CA THR A 248 5.49 -11.71 14.23
C THR A 248 4.59 -11.05 13.20
N TYR A 249 4.88 -11.33 11.93
CA TYR A 249 4.04 -10.97 10.81
C TYR A 249 3.79 -12.21 9.93
N GLY A 250 2.52 -12.52 9.67
CA GLY A 250 2.18 -13.74 8.93
C GLY A 250 2.71 -15.05 9.59
N GLY A 251 2.82 -15.08 10.92
CA GLY A 251 3.35 -16.22 11.65
C GLY A 251 4.88 -16.33 11.69
N VAL A 252 5.61 -15.41 11.04
CA VAL A 252 7.08 -15.38 11.03
C VAL A 252 7.58 -14.36 12.04
N THR A 253 8.56 -14.72 12.87
CA THR A 253 9.22 -13.79 13.78
C THR A 253 9.91 -12.67 13.00
N VAL A 254 9.57 -11.42 13.32
CA VAL A 254 10.11 -10.22 12.69
C VAL A 254 11.22 -9.62 13.54
N ALA A 255 10.93 -9.39 14.82
CA ALA A 255 11.88 -8.80 15.76
C ALA A 255 11.48 -9.07 17.21
N ALA A 256 12.40 -8.81 18.13
CA ALA A 256 12.09 -8.55 19.52
C ALA A 256 12.25 -7.04 19.78
N VAL A 257 11.27 -6.41 20.42
CA VAL A 257 11.23 -4.98 20.70
C VAL A 257 10.82 -4.73 22.16
N ARG A 258 10.95 -3.50 22.65
CA ARG A 258 10.44 -3.15 23.97
C ARG A 258 8.93 -2.96 23.93
N VAL A 259 8.25 -3.37 24.99
CA VAL A 259 6.79 -3.14 25.13
C VAL A 259 6.46 -1.65 25.07
N SER A 260 7.33 -0.78 25.63
CA SER A 260 7.19 0.66 25.56
C SER A 260 7.23 1.25 24.14
N ASP A 261 7.78 0.49 23.18
CA ASP A 261 7.88 0.86 21.77
C ASP A 261 6.69 0.32 20.94
N LEU A 262 5.70 -0.25 21.61
CA LEU A 262 4.51 -0.81 20.97
C LEU A 262 3.27 0.03 21.32
N THR A 263 2.33 0.06 20.38
CA THR A 263 0.96 0.55 20.56
C THR A 263 0.01 -0.63 20.38
N LEU A 264 -0.91 -0.85 21.32
CA LEU A 264 -1.92 -1.90 21.22
C LEU A 264 -2.94 -1.52 20.14
N VAL A 265 -3.14 -2.40 19.18
CA VAL A 265 -4.14 -2.24 18.10
C VAL A 265 -5.38 -3.07 18.42
N LYS A 266 -5.17 -4.31 18.92
CA LYS A 266 -6.24 -5.24 19.29
C LYS A 266 -5.73 -6.23 20.32
N GLU A 267 -6.59 -6.55 21.31
CA GLU A 267 -6.33 -7.63 22.27
C GLU A 267 -6.52 -9.02 21.67
#